data_b1d1fbb04f9d2772a53b2ce8cf4f5739
#
_entry.id   b1d1fbb04f9d2772a53b2ce8cf4f5739
#
_cell.length_a   1.000
_cell.length_b   1.000
_cell.length_c   1.000
_cell.angle_alpha   90.00
_cell.angle_beta   90.00
_cell.angle_gamma   90.00
#
_symmetry.space_group_name_H-M   'P 1'
#
loop_
_entity.id
_entity.type
_entity.pdbx_description
1 polymer ?
#
loop_
_entity_poly.entity_id
_entity_poly.type
_entity_poly.pdbx_seq_one_letter_code
_entity_poly.pdbx_strand_id
1 'polypeptide(L)'
;IASHGLKWVEHRDMSVEEESAQILEAIRLHTEVTGKAPRGWYTGRCSMNTVELAAKLGDFAYIADSYADDLPYWVKAGGKDQLIVPYTMDCNDMRFAIQAGFTNGEQFERHLIDSFDLLYAEGQQGAPKMLSIGLHCRLAGRPGRAQALQRALDHFRKHDGVWFATREQIADHWAKAHPPVQTPRPSEMDKQTFVAEFGGIFEHSPWIAEAAHALELGPTHDCAAGVHSALSRIFRTASDAQRLGVLTAHPDLAGKLAAAR
;
A
#
# COMPACT_ATOMS: atom_id res chain seq x y z
N ILE A 1 -17.93 7.92 6.14
CA ILE A 1 -16.94 8.22 7.20
C ILE A 1 -16.14 6.95 7.42
N ALA A 2 -14.80 7.04 7.49
CA ALA A 2 -13.91 5.96 7.86
C ALA A 2 -13.58 6.04 9.36
N SER A 3 -13.24 4.89 9.97
CA SER A 3 -12.69 4.86 11.32
C SER A 3 -11.21 5.22 11.32
N HIS A 4 -10.77 5.95 12.33
CA HIS A 4 -9.35 6.25 12.58
C HIS A 4 -8.82 5.51 13.82
N GLY A 5 -9.35 4.30 14.05
CA GLY A 5 -9.08 3.52 15.26
C GLY A 5 -9.85 4.01 16.48
N LEU A 6 -9.66 3.34 17.62
CA LEU A 6 -10.28 3.70 18.89
C LEU A 6 -9.62 4.92 19.52
N LYS A 7 -8.28 4.92 19.53
CA LYS A 7 -7.43 5.98 20.07
C LYS A 7 -6.23 6.20 19.13
N TRP A 8 -5.75 7.44 19.07
CA TRP A 8 -4.55 7.74 18.33
C TRP A 8 -3.28 7.41 19.15
N VAL A 9 -2.97 6.13 19.24
CA VAL A 9 -1.85 5.54 19.98
C VAL A 9 -1.00 4.69 19.05
N GLU A 10 0.24 4.42 19.46
CA GLU A 10 1.14 3.52 18.72
C GLU A 10 0.68 2.07 18.88
N HIS A 11 0.47 1.36 17.77
CA HIS A 11 0.05 -0.05 17.76
C HIS A 11 1.23 -1.01 17.65
N ARG A 12 2.44 -0.51 17.31
CA ARG A 12 3.61 -1.33 17.03
C ARG A 12 3.92 -2.38 18.09
N ASP A 13 3.78 -2.01 19.34
CA ASP A 13 4.14 -2.83 20.50
C ASP A 13 2.94 -3.48 21.18
N MET A 14 1.73 -3.38 20.58
CA MET A 14 0.53 -4.05 21.11
C MET A 14 0.56 -5.53 20.78
N SER A 15 0.03 -6.34 21.70
CA SER A 15 -0.29 -7.73 21.38
C SER A 15 -1.42 -7.82 20.36
N VAL A 16 -1.53 -8.96 19.68
CA VAL A 16 -2.63 -9.23 18.73
C VAL A 16 -3.98 -9.11 19.40
N GLU A 17 -4.11 -9.54 20.65
CA GLU A 17 -5.32 -9.50 21.47
C GLU A 17 -5.72 -8.06 21.80
N GLU A 18 -4.77 -7.23 22.23
CA GLU A 18 -5.01 -5.81 22.54
C GLU A 18 -5.40 -5.02 21.31
N GLU A 19 -4.70 -5.21 20.20
CA GLU A 19 -5.00 -4.52 18.94
C GLU A 19 -6.38 -4.97 18.40
N SER A 20 -6.68 -6.27 18.45
CA SER A 20 -7.99 -6.80 18.07
C SER A 20 -9.11 -6.19 18.90
N ALA A 21 -8.93 -6.10 20.22
CA ALA A 21 -9.92 -5.48 21.12
C ALA A 21 -10.15 -4.00 20.78
N GLN A 22 -9.11 -3.25 20.45
CA GLN A 22 -9.24 -1.85 20.02
C GLN A 22 -9.97 -1.70 18.69
N ILE A 23 -9.69 -2.57 17.72
CA ILE A 23 -10.38 -2.57 16.42
C ILE A 23 -11.89 -2.84 16.62
N LEU A 24 -12.23 -3.89 17.35
CA LEU A 24 -13.64 -4.26 17.62
C LEU A 24 -14.39 -3.15 18.37
N GLU A 25 -13.77 -2.56 19.38
CA GLU A 25 -14.38 -1.47 20.14
C GLU A 25 -14.57 -0.21 19.29
N ALA A 26 -13.61 0.12 18.42
CA ALA A 26 -13.74 1.23 17.48
C ALA A 26 -14.91 1.01 16.51
N ILE A 27 -15.08 -0.20 15.96
CA ILE A 27 -16.21 -0.56 15.10
C ILE A 27 -17.54 -0.44 15.86
N ARG A 28 -17.59 -0.97 17.10
CA ARG A 28 -18.78 -0.93 17.95
C ARG A 28 -19.22 0.52 18.21
N LEU A 29 -18.31 1.35 18.70
CA LEU A 29 -18.60 2.75 19.02
C LEU A 29 -18.98 3.57 17.77
N HIS A 30 -18.27 3.36 16.66
CA HIS A 30 -18.61 4.01 15.39
C HIS A 30 -20.03 3.66 14.96
N THR A 31 -20.39 2.38 15.05
CA THR A 31 -21.72 1.89 14.68
C THR A 31 -22.80 2.45 15.60
N GLU A 32 -22.55 2.47 16.90
CA GLU A 32 -23.48 3.02 17.90
C GLU A 32 -23.76 4.51 17.66
N VAL A 33 -22.73 5.29 17.38
CA VAL A 33 -22.85 6.75 17.22
C VAL A 33 -23.42 7.13 15.84
N THR A 34 -23.05 6.41 14.78
CA THR A 34 -23.42 6.79 13.40
C THR A 34 -24.57 5.98 12.82
N GLY A 35 -24.98 4.89 13.48
CA GLY A 35 -26.00 3.96 13.01
C GLY A 35 -25.51 2.99 11.91
N LYS A 36 -24.21 3.05 11.51
CA LYS A 36 -23.63 2.20 10.46
C LYS A 36 -22.19 1.83 10.81
N ALA A 37 -21.78 0.63 10.45
CA ALA A 37 -20.38 0.22 10.54
C ALA A 37 -19.50 1.09 9.60
N PRO A 38 -18.24 1.36 10.00
CA PRO A 38 -17.32 2.13 9.13
C PRO A 38 -16.98 1.33 7.88
N ARG A 39 -17.08 1.96 6.71
CA ARG A 39 -16.71 1.32 5.45
C ARG A 39 -15.22 1.42 5.11
N GLY A 40 -14.48 2.29 5.78
CA GLY A 40 -13.04 2.45 5.63
C GLY A 40 -12.32 2.42 6.97
N TRP A 41 -11.07 1.99 6.94
CA TRP A 41 -10.20 1.92 8.10
C TRP A 41 -8.86 2.58 7.85
N TYR A 42 -8.37 3.35 8.83
CA TYR A 42 -7.04 3.92 8.85
C TYR A 42 -6.59 4.12 10.30
N THR A 43 -5.56 3.43 10.74
CA THR A 43 -4.98 3.60 12.08
C THR A 43 -3.98 4.75 12.13
N GLY A 44 -3.13 4.87 11.12
CA GLY A 44 -2.08 5.88 11.01
C GLY A 44 -0.84 5.61 11.85
N ARG A 45 -0.92 4.71 12.83
CA ARG A 45 0.17 4.23 13.69
C ARG A 45 0.09 2.71 13.82
N CYS A 46 0.01 2.07 12.67
CA CYS A 46 -0.24 0.65 12.53
C CYS A 46 0.92 -0.23 13.04
N SER A 47 0.58 -1.45 13.44
CA SER A 47 1.50 -2.57 13.64
C SER A 47 1.68 -3.36 12.33
N MET A 48 2.53 -4.36 12.36
CA MET A 48 2.66 -5.33 11.26
C MET A 48 1.39 -6.20 11.11
N ASN A 49 0.54 -6.26 12.12
CA ASN A 49 -0.68 -7.07 12.16
C ASN A 49 -1.93 -6.28 11.77
N THR A 50 -1.89 -4.96 11.77
CA THR A 50 -3.07 -4.08 11.64
C THR A 50 -3.93 -4.41 10.43
N VAL A 51 -3.33 -4.55 9.24
CA VAL A 51 -4.06 -4.82 8.00
C VAL A 51 -4.75 -6.18 8.06
N GLU A 52 -4.05 -7.21 8.53
CA GLU A 52 -4.58 -8.56 8.69
C GLU A 52 -5.74 -8.59 9.70
N LEU A 53 -5.55 -7.97 10.85
CA LEU A 53 -6.56 -7.91 11.91
C LEU A 53 -7.78 -7.09 11.49
N ALA A 54 -7.58 -5.92 10.91
CA ALA A 54 -8.68 -5.10 10.42
C ALA A 54 -9.49 -5.83 9.34
N ALA A 55 -8.82 -6.45 8.37
CA ALA A 55 -9.50 -7.23 7.33
C ALA A 55 -10.29 -8.42 7.89
N LYS A 56 -9.76 -9.08 8.92
CA LYS A 56 -10.41 -10.22 9.58
C LYS A 56 -11.62 -9.82 10.44
N LEU A 57 -11.51 -8.70 11.16
CA LEU A 57 -12.45 -8.31 12.20
C LEU A 57 -13.55 -7.36 11.69
N GLY A 58 -13.33 -6.67 10.56
CA GLY A 58 -14.27 -5.72 9.99
C GLY A 58 -14.64 -6.03 8.55
N ASP A 59 -15.79 -5.49 8.14
CA ASP A 59 -16.24 -5.54 6.73
C ASP A 59 -15.95 -4.20 6.05
N PHE A 60 -14.64 -3.91 5.89
CA PHE A 60 -14.19 -2.67 5.30
C PHE A 60 -14.13 -2.77 3.76
N ALA A 61 -14.72 -1.80 3.08
CA ALA A 61 -14.56 -1.65 1.64
C ALA A 61 -13.09 -1.35 1.27
N TYR A 62 -12.37 -0.67 2.16
CA TYR A 62 -10.93 -0.42 2.01
C TYR A 62 -10.21 -0.23 3.36
N ILE A 63 -8.93 -0.54 3.36
CA ILE A 63 -7.99 -0.18 4.44
C ILE A 63 -6.96 0.78 3.85
N ALA A 64 -6.53 1.78 4.64
CA ALA A 64 -5.63 2.83 4.18
C ALA A 64 -4.26 2.81 4.89
N ASP A 65 -3.99 1.83 5.75
CA ASP A 65 -2.72 1.67 6.46
C ASP A 65 -1.62 1.09 5.56
N SER A 66 -1.36 1.78 4.46
CA SER A 66 -0.24 1.50 3.56
C SER A 66 0.19 2.77 2.82
N TYR A 67 1.47 2.84 2.49
CA TYR A 67 2.12 3.91 1.73
C TYR A 67 2.90 3.33 0.54
N ALA A 68 2.54 2.13 0.09
CA ALA A 68 3.34 1.35 -0.84
C ALA A 68 3.09 1.69 -2.31
N ASP A 69 2.01 2.40 -2.64
CA ASP A 69 1.64 2.72 -4.01
C ASP A 69 0.86 4.04 -4.10
N ASP A 70 0.77 4.59 -5.32
CA ASP A 70 -0.03 5.77 -5.67
C ASP A 70 -1.44 5.40 -6.18
N LEU A 71 -1.72 4.11 -6.33
CA LEU A 71 -3.01 3.57 -6.77
C LEU A 71 -3.53 2.55 -5.77
N PRO A 72 -4.87 2.31 -5.72
CA PRO A 72 -5.42 1.21 -4.95
C PRO A 72 -4.92 -0.14 -5.47
N TYR A 73 -4.81 -1.12 -4.59
CA TYR A 73 -4.40 -2.47 -4.93
C TYR A 73 -5.00 -3.50 -3.96
N TRP A 74 -5.05 -4.75 -4.41
CA TRP A 74 -5.58 -5.84 -3.62
C TRP A 74 -4.48 -6.59 -2.87
N VAL A 75 -4.79 -6.99 -1.64
CA VAL A 75 -3.95 -7.89 -0.83
C VAL A 75 -4.79 -9.04 -0.30
N LYS A 76 -4.17 -10.17 -0.03
CA LYS A 76 -4.79 -11.24 0.75
C LYS A 76 -4.58 -10.91 2.24
N ALA A 77 -5.66 -10.61 2.94
CA ALA A 77 -5.64 -10.32 4.37
C ALA A 77 -6.95 -10.75 5.02
N GLY A 78 -6.90 -11.25 6.25
CA GLY A 78 -8.07 -11.73 6.97
C GLY A 78 -8.79 -12.91 6.29
N GLY A 79 -8.09 -13.67 5.46
CA GLY A 79 -8.63 -14.79 4.70
C GLY A 79 -9.46 -14.39 3.47
N LYS A 80 -9.43 -13.12 3.06
CA LYS A 80 -10.17 -12.58 1.90
C LYS A 80 -9.30 -11.65 1.06
N ASP A 81 -9.82 -11.25 -0.11
CA ASP A 81 -9.25 -10.13 -0.86
C ASP A 81 -9.66 -8.83 -0.17
N GLN A 82 -8.69 -8.04 0.26
CA GLN A 82 -8.88 -6.76 0.90
C GLN A 82 -8.30 -5.65 0.04
N LEU A 83 -9.14 -4.66 -0.30
CA LEU A 83 -8.68 -3.49 -1.04
C LEU A 83 -7.88 -2.55 -0.12
N ILE A 84 -6.71 -2.18 -0.57
CA ILE A 84 -5.91 -1.10 -0.01
C ILE A 84 -6.13 0.15 -0.87
N VAL A 85 -6.51 1.25 -0.23
CA VAL A 85 -6.47 2.59 -0.83
C VAL A 85 -5.37 3.34 -0.10
N PRO A 86 -4.15 3.45 -0.68
CA PRO A 86 -2.98 3.95 0.03
C PRO A 86 -3.15 5.37 0.58
N TYR A 87 -2.47 5.65 1.67
CA TYR A 87 -2.37 6.98 2.26
C TYR A 87 -1.05 7.64 1.86
N THR A 88 -0.91 8.94 2.12
CA THR A 88 0.31 9.69 1.79
C THR A 88 0.93 10.36 3.01
N MET A 89 2.26 10.48 3.02
CA MET A 89 3.02 11.20 4.04
C MET A 89 3.62 12.50 3.52
N ASP A 90 3.79 12.66 2.22
CA ASP A 90 4.40 13.84 1.60
C ASP A 90 3.39 14.98 1.38
N CYS A 91 2.24 14.74 0.76
CA CYS A 91 1.15 15.68 0.62
C CYS A 91 0.28 15.75 1.89
N ASN A 92 0.91 15.95 3.03
CA ASN A 92 0.27 15.89 4.34
C ASN A 92 0.62 17.12 5.18
N ASP A 93 -0.38 17.78 5.72
CA ASP A 93 -0.21 19.00 6.53
C ASP A 93 0.50 18.73 7.89
N MET A 94 0.64 17.46 8.31
CA MET A 94 1.50 17.11 9.45
C MET A 94 2.94 17.58 9.27
N ARG A 95 3.38 17.80 8.04
CA ARG A 95 4.70 18.37 7.75
C ARG A 95 4.88 19.80 8.30
N PHE A 96 3.81 20.51 8.65
CA PHE A 96 3.90 21.75 9.42
C PHE A 96 4.35 21.55 10.89
N ALA A 97 4.26 20.33 11.39
CA ALA A 97 4.56 20.00 12.78
C ALA A 97 5.92 19.30 12.97
N ILE A 98 6.68 19.07 11.89
CA ILE A 98 7.98 18.42 11.93
C ILE A 98 9.10 19.41 11.54
N GLN A 99 10.30 19.19 12.07
CA GLN A 99 11.43 20.13 11.94
C GLN A 99 11.84 20.40 10.49
N ALA A 100 11.82 19.40 9.62
CA ALA A 100 12.19 19.53 8.19
C ALA A 100 10.94 19.64 7.27
N GLY A 101 9.83 20.11 7.80
CA GLY A 101 8.58 20.22 7.07
C GLY A 101 8.30 21.61 6.51
N PHE A 102 7.03 21.91 6.28
CA PHE A 102 6.61 23.20 5.75
C PHE A 102 6.68 24.29 6.81
N THR A 103 7.32 25.40 6.48
CA THR A 103 7.42 26.57 7.38
C THR A 103 6.27 27.56 7.18
N ASN A 104 5.67 27.61 5.98
CA ASN A 104 4.57 28.50 5.63
C ASN A 104 3.59 27.86 4.62
N GLY A 105 2.48 28.54 4.39
CA GLY A 105 1.43 28.05 3.46
C GLY A 105 1.88 27.97 2.02
N GLU A 106 2.76 28.84 1.57
CA GLU A 106 3.25 28.87 0.18
C GLU A 106 4.02 27.60 -0.18
N GLN A 107 4.85 27.09 0.73
CA GLN A 107 5.56 25.83 0.51
C GLN A 107 4.59 24.65 0.40
N PHE A 108 3.55 24.63 1.21
CA PHE A 108 2.51 23.60 1.12
C PHE A 108 1.74 23.67 -0.19
N GLU A 109 1.26 24.86 -0.55
CA GLU A 109 0.58 25.12 -1.83
C GLU A 109 1.43 24.66 -3.02
N ARG A 110 2.69 25.09 -3.07
CA ARG A 110 3.61 24.76 -4.15
C ARG A 110 3.84 23.27 -4.26
N HIS A 111 4.07 22.61 -3.12
CA HIS A 111 4.26 21.16 -3.08
C HIS A 111 3.02 20.40 -3.61
N LEU A 112 1.82 20.83 -3.22
CA LEU A 112 0.57 20.22 -3.71
C LEU A 112 0.38 20.43 -5.21
N ILE A 113 0.68 21.63 -5.71
CA ILE A 113 0.55 21.97 -7.14
C ILE A 113 1.57 21.17 -7.96
N ASP A 114 2.83 21.15 -7.58
CA ASP A 114 3.88 20.43 -8.31
C ASP A 114 3.60 18.91 -8.34
N SER A 115 3.11 18.34 -7.22
CA SER A 115 2.70 16.95 -7.16
C SER A 115 1.52 16.66 -8.09
N PHE A 116 0.51 17.52 -8.07
CA PHE A 116 -0.65 17.40 -8.94
C PHE A 116 -0.27 17.51 -10.42
N ASP A 117 0.52 18.52 -10.79
CA ASP A 117 0.88 18.80 -12.19
C ASP A 117 1.65 17.62 -12.79
N LEU A 118 2.56 16.99 -12.02
CA LEU A 118 3.29 15.80 -12.46
C LEU A 118 2.33 14.62 -12.69
N LEU A 119 1.51 14.30 -11.69
CA LEU A 119 0.57 13.17 -11.76
C LEU A 119 -0.50 13.39 -12.85
N TYR A 120 -0.92 14.64 -13.06
CA TYR A 120 -1.83 15.01 -14.15
C TYR A 120 -1.18 14.79 -15.51
N ALA A 121 0.08 15.21 -15.69
CA ALA A 121 0.82 14.98 -16.93
C ALA A 121 1.00 13.47 -17.24
N GLU A 122 1.26 12.64 -16.22
CA GLU A 122 1.30 11.19 -16.37
C GLU A 122 -0.08 10.62 -16.77
N GLY A 123 -1.15 11.14 -16.17
CA GLY A 123 -2.53 10.78 -16.52
C GLY A 123 -2.88 11.07 -17.98
N GLN A 124 -2.44 12.23 -18.50
CA GLN A 124 -2.61 12.60 -19.92
C GLN A 124 -1.85 11.66 -20.87
N GLN A 125 -0.83 10.97 -20.39
CA GLN A 125 -0.07 9.95 -21.14
C GLN A 125 -0.65 8.53 -20.98
N GLY A 126 -1.82 8.39 -20.36
CA GLY A 126 -2.50 7.11 -20.18
C GLY A 126 -2.14 6.37 -18.89
N ALA A 127 -1.45 7.02 -17.95
CA ALA A 127 -1.10 6.47 -16.64
C ALA A 127 -1.74 7.29 -15.50
N PRO A 128 -3.10 7.26 -15.35
CA PRO A 128 -3.80 8.03 -14.33
C PRO A 128 -3.34 7.62 -12.93
N LYS A 129 -3.29 8.60 -12.03
CA LYS A 129 -2.83 8.44 -10.65
C LYS A 129 -3.85 8.96 -9.65
N MET A 130 -3.67 8.60 -8.40
CA MET A 130 -4.44 9.11 -7.27
C MET A 130 -3.53 10.03 -6.45
N LEU A 131 -3.98 11.25 -6.18
CA LEU A 131 -3.35 12.15 -5.22
C LEU A 131 -4.16 12.16 -3.92
N SER A 132 -3.57 11.69 -2.82
CA SER A 132 -4.12 11.84 -1.49
C SER A 132 -3.53 13.06 -0.80
N ILE A 133 -4.36 13.89 -0.17
CA ILE A 133 -3.92 15.04 0.64
C ILE A 133 -4.38 14.82 2.08
N GLY A 134 -3.43 14.66 2.99
CA GLY A 134 -3.70 14.49 4.42
C GLY A 134 -3.91 15.84 5.10
N LEU A 135 -5.06 16.03 5.75
CA LEU A 135 -5.43 17.30 6.38
C LEU A 135 -5.85 17.10 7.84
N HIS A 136 -5.39 17.99 8.70
CA HIS A 136 -5.79 18.08 10.11
C HIS A 136 -6.35 19.48 10.39
N CYS A 137 -7.57 19.57 10.95
CA CYS A 137 -8.22 20.83 11.23
C CYS A 137 -7.36 21.81 12.04
N ARG A 138 -6.57 21.32 12.97
CA ARG A 138 -5.65 22.11 13.80
C ARG A 138 -4.43 22.66 13.05
N LEU A 139 -4.08 22.07 11.89
CA LEU A 139 -2.93 22.45 11.06
C LEU A 139 -3.39 23.24 9.82
N ALA A 140 -3.98 22.59 8.83
CA ALA A 140 -4.46 23.25 7.61
C ALA A 140 -5.60 24.24 7.86
N GLY A 141 -6.39 24.06 8.94
CA GLY A 141 -7.46 25.00 9.32
C GLY A 141 -7.00 26.37 9.83
N ARG A 142 -5.70 26.64 9.97
CA ARG A 142 -5.18 27.98 10.30
C ARG A 142 -5.30 28.90 9.08
N PRO A 143 -5.73 30.16 9.24
CA PRO A 143 -6.12 31.05 8.11
C PRO A 143 -5.14 31.09 6.95
N GLY A 144 -3.85 31.30 7.20
CA GLY A 144 -2.84 31.37 6.14
C GLY A 144 -2.61 30.03 5.42
N ARG A 145 -2.72 28.91 6.14
CA ARG A 145 -2.59 27.56 5.57
C ARG A 145 -3.86 27.15 4.81
N ALA A 146 -5.03 27.48 5.35
CA ALA A 146 -6.31 27.25 4.68
C ALA A 146 -6.38 28.00 3.35
N GLN A 147 -5.90 29.25 3.31
CA GLN A 147 -5.83 30.04 2.08
C GLN A 147 -4.89 29.42 1.04
N ALA A 148 -3.77 28.85 1.47
CA ALA A 148 -2.84 28.14 0.58
C ALA A 148 -3.47 26.86 0.00
N LEU A 149 -4.15 26.08 0.85
CA LEU A 149 -4.92 24.91 0.39
C LEU A 149 -6.00 25.30 -0.62
N GLN A 150 -6.73 26.40 -0.36
CA GLN A 150 -7.75 26.91 -1.29
C GLN A 150 -7.16 27.21 -2.68
N ARG A 151 -6.01 27.88 -2.75
CA ARG A 151 -5.36 28.17 -4.03
C ARG A 151 -4.91 26.90 -4.78
N ALA A 152 -4.41 25.91 -4.07
CA ALA A 152 -4.06 24.61 -4.67
C ALA A 152 -5.31 23.92 -5.24
N LEU A 153 -6.41 23.87 -4.48
CA LEU A 153 -7.67 23.30 -4.96
C LEU A 153 -8.27 24.07 -6.14
N ASP A 154 -8.13 25.39 -6.17
CA ASP A 154 -8.57 26.23 -7.28
C ASP A 154 -7.70 25.99 -8.54
N HIS A 155 -6.42 25.65 -8.35
CA HIS A 155 -5.56 25.19 -9.45
C HIS A 155 -6.05 23.86 -10.01
N PHE A 156 -6.28 22.86 -9.17
CA PHE A 156 -6.74 21.53 -9.61
C PHE A 156 -8.05 21.58 -10.39
N ARG A 157 -8.99 22.42 -9.96
CA ARG A 157 -10.30 22.61 -10.63
C ARG A 157 -10.24 23.18 -12.04
N LYS A 158 -9.11 23.73 -12.46
CA LYS A 158 -8.92 24.25 -13.81
C LYS A 158 -8.59 23.17 -14.83
N HIS A 159 -8.39 21.94 -14.39
CA HIS A 159 -7.94 20.83 -15.23
C HIS A 159 -9.10 19.86 -15.48
N ASP A 160 -9.34 19.57 -16.76
CA ASP A 160 -10.35 18.59 -17.16
C ASP A 160 -9.93 17.16 -16.80
N GLY A 161 -10.90 16.29 -16.54
CA GLY A 161 -10.63 14.88 -16.22
C GLY A 161 -10.18 14.64 -14.78
N VAL A 162 -10.18 15.65 -13.91
CA VAL A 162 -9.88 15.52 -12.49
C VAL A 162 -11.12 15.12 -11.71
N TRP A 163 -11.04 13.99 -11.03
CA TRP A 163 -12.12 13.49 -10.20
C TRP A 163 -11.85 13.79 -8.72
N PHE A 164 -12.62 14.71 -8.13
CA PHE A 164 -12.61 14.95 -6.69
C PHE A 164 -13.49 13.92 -5.99
N ALA A 165 -12.89 12.90 -5.46
CA ALA A 165 -13.57 11.75 -4.89
C ALA A 165 -13.32 11.60 -3.39
N THR A 166 -14.28 10.97 -2.69
CA THR A 166 -14.02 10.39 -1.38
C THR A 166 -13.26 9.06 -1.55
N ARG A 167 -12.53 8.64 -0.53
CA ARG A 167 -11.84 7.34 -0.55
C ARG A 167 -12.80 6.15 -0.73
N GLU A 168 -14.02 6.26 -0.23
CA GLU A 168 -15.08 5.27 -0.43
C GLU A 168 -15.48 5.18 -1.91
N GLN A 169 -15.66 6.32 -2.58
CA GLN A 169 -15.95 6.35 -4.02
C GLN A 169 -14.80 5.76 -4.85
N ILE A 170 -13.55 6.04 -4.47
CA ILE A 170 -12.37 5.43 -5.10
C ILE A 170 -12.40 3.92 -4.90
N ALA A 171 -12.67 3.44 -3.69
CA ALA A 171 -12.75 2.02 -3.39
C ALA A 171 -13.84 1.31 -4.20
N ASP A 172 -15.06 1.88 -4.24
CA ASP A 172 -16.18 1.33 -4.99
C ASP A 172 -15.89 1.30 -6.51
N HIS A 173 -15.26 2.36 -7.04
CA HIS A 173 -14.83 2.42 -8.43
C HIS A 173 -13.78 1.36 -8.74
N TRP A 174 -12.73 1.27 -7.89
CA TRP A 174 -11.63 0.33 -8.11
C TRP A 174 -12.09 -1.12 -8.05
N ALA A 175 -12.92 -1.45 -7.06
CA ALA A 175 -13.47 -2.79 -6.93
C ALA A 175 -14.28 -3.24 -8.16
N LYS A 176 -14.94 -2.29 -8.82
CA LYS A 176 -15.70 -2.55 -10.04
C LYS A 176 -14.82 -2.61 -11.30
N ALA A 177 -13.88 -1.67 -11.45
CA ALA A 177 -13.05 -1.54 -12.65
C ALA A 177 -11.85 -2.49 -12.65
N HIS A 178 -11.32 -2.82 -11.47
CA HIS A 178 -10.15 -3.65 -11.24
C HIS A 178 -10.43 -4.69 -10.14
N PRO A 179 -11.35 -5.65 -10.38
CA PRO A 179 -11.66 -6.67 -9.37
C PRO A 179 -10.42 -7.50 -9.04
N PRO A 180 -10.37 -8.13 -7.85
CA PRO A 180 -9.23 -8.94 -7.47
C PRO A 180 -9.05 -10.09 -8.46
N VAL A 181 -7.82 -10.26 -8.93
CA VAL A 181 -7.47 -11.39 -9.79
C VAL A 181 -7.38 -12.64 -8.90
N GLN A 182 -8.15 -13.67 -9.27
CA GLN A 182 -8.05 -14.97 -8.62
C GLN A 182 -6.76 -15.65 -9.12
N THR A 183 -5.65 -15.36 -8.44
CA THR A 183 -4.42 -16.13 -8.66
C THR A 183 -4.55 -17.48 -7.95
N PRO A 184 -4.26 -18.60 -8.62
CA PRO A 184 -4.18 -19.89 -7.96
C PRO A 184 -3.23 -19.80 -6.75
N ARG A 185 -3.56 -20.49 -5.67
CA ARG A 185 -2.69 -20.54 -4.51
C ARG A 185 -1.35 -21.19 -4.91
N PRO A 186 -0.21 -20.69 -4.45
CA PRO A 186 1.08 -21.29 -4.76
C PRO A 186 1.14 -22.81 -4.54
N SER A 187 0.48 -23.32 -3.48
CA SER A 187 0.38 -24.75 -3.19
C SER A 187 -0.53 -25.54 -4.16
N GLU A 188 -1.39 -24.85 -4.94
CA GLU A 188 -2.32 -25.45 -5.89
C GLU A 188 -1.87 -25.25 -7.34
N MET A 189 -0.80 -24.51 -7.59
CA MET A 189 -0.26 -24.28 -8.93
C MET A 189 0.41 -25.54 -9.46
N ASP A 190 0.21 -25.83 -10.73
CA ASP A 190 1.09 -26.77 -11.43
C ASP A 190 2.51 -26.17 -11.60
N LYS A 191 3.47 -27.02 -11.94
CA LYS A 191 4.88 -26.61 -12.09
C LYS A 191 5.04 -25.47 -13.10
N GLN A 192 4.34 -25.54 -14.22
CA GLN A 192 4.47 -24.55 -15.30
C GLN A 192 3.99 -23.19 -14.84
N THR A 193 2.82 -23.14 -14.21
CA THR A 193 2.24 -21.91 -13.65
C THR A 193 3.11 -21.34 -12.54
N PHE A 194 3.59 -22.19 -11.61
CA PHE A 194 4.44 -21.76 -10.52
C PHE A 194 5.77 -21.15 -11.01
N VAL A 195 6.41 -21.79 -11.99
CA VAL A 195 7.66 -21.28 -12.56
C VAL A 195 7.44 -20.02 -13.40
N ALA A 196 6.31 -19.92 -14.11
CA ALA A 196 5.98 -18.69 -14.84
C ALA A 196 5.80 -17.50 -13.89
N GLU A 197 5.18 -17.71 -12.72
CA GLU A 197 4.93 -16.66 -11.73
C GLU A 197 6.18 -16.30 -10.92
N PHE A 198 6.93 -17.31 -10.42
CA PHE A 198 7.99 -17.09 -9.44
C PHE A 198 9.41 -17.32 -10.00
N GLY A 199 9.56 -17.84 -11.22
CA GLY A 199 10.87 -18.17 -11.80
C GLY A 199 11.76 -16.96 -12.08
N GLY A 200 11.18 -15.77 -12.20
CA GLY A 200 11.90 -14.51 -12.42
C GLY A 200 12.41 -13.83 -11.12
N ILE A 201 12.01 -14.31 -9.94
CA ILE A 201 12.43 -13.72 -8.65
C ILE A 201 13.96 -13.76 -8.46
N PHE A 202 14.58 -14.85 -8.87
CA PHE A 202 16.04 -14.93 -8.97
C PHE A 202 16.43 -14.81 -10.43
N GLU A 203 17.04 -13.69 -10.82
CA GLU A 203 17.38 -13.37 -12.21
C GLU A 203 18.15 -14.53 -12.88
N HIS A 204 17.70 -14.90 -14.07
CA HIS A 204 18.27 -15.99 -14.88
C HIS A 204 18.37 -17.35 -14.18
N SER A 205 17.58 -17.56 -13.09
CA SER A 205 17.68 -18.75 -12.27
C SER A 205 16.34 -19.45 -11.99
N PRO A 206 15.52 -19.75 -13.02
CA PRO A 206 14.18 -20.36 -12.85
C PRO A 206 14.26 -21.75 -12.19
N TRP A 207 15.42 -22.40 -12.21
CA TRP A 207 15.66 -23.67 -11.53
C TRP A 207 15.36 -23.62 -10.03
N ILE A 208 15.47 -22.42 -9.39
CA ILE A 208 15.13 -22.24 -7.97
C ILE A 208 13.63 -22.42 -7.76
N ALA A 209 12.80 -21.81 -8.61
CA ALA A 209 11.35 -21.98 -8.55
C ALA A 209 10.94 -23.43 -8.90
N GLU A 210 11.59 -24.04 -9.90
CA GLU A 210 11.34 -25.44 -10.24
C GLU A 210 11.61 -26.38 -9.06
N ALA A 211 12.74 -26.20 -8.39
CA ALA A 211 13.11 -27.01 -7.23
C ALA A 211 12.24 -26.70 -6.00
N ALA A 212 11.81 -25.45 -5.82
CA ALA A 212 10.89 -25.07 -4.75
C ALA A 212 9.50 -25.70 -4.93
N HIS A 213 8.98 -25.74 -6.15
CA HIS A 213 7.72 -26.43 -6.45
C HIS A 213 7.78 -27.93 -6.10
N ALA A 214 8.94 -28.57 -6.31
CA ALA A 214 9.14 -29.99 -6.00
C ALA A 214 9.18 -30.28 -4.48
N LEU A 215 9.13 -29.27 -3.61
CA LEU A 215 9.06 -29.45 -2.15
C LEU A 215 7.66 -29.81 -1.63
N GLU A 216 6.67 -30.04 -2.51
CA GLU A 216 5.26 -30.29 -2.11
C GLU A 216 4.73 -29.16 -1.22
N LEU A 217 4.51 -28.00 -1.83
CA LEU A 217 4.03 -26.80 -1.15
C LEU A 217 2.65 -27.04 -0.51
N GLY A 218 2.46 -26.58 0.71
CA GLY A 218 1.20 -26.66 1.43
C GLY A 218 0.66 -25.26 1.77
N PRO A 219 -0.45 -25.17 2.53
CA PRO A 219 -1.14 -23.89 2.83
C PRO A 219 -0.26 -22.80 3.45
N THR A 220 0.81 -23.18 4.14
CA THR A 220 1.77 -22.21 4.70
C THR A 220 2.57 -21.47 3.64
N HIS A 221 2.57 -21.97 2.40
CA HIS A 221 3.25 -21.37 1.25
C HIS A 221 2.30 -20.48 0.42
N ASP A 222 1.01 -20.36 0.78
CA ASP A 222 0.02 -19.55 0.07
C ASP A 222 0.09 -18.06 0.44
N CYS A 223 1.29 -17.60 0.78
CA CYS A 223 1.58 -16.20 1.06
C CYS A 223 3.02 -15.86 0.63
N ALA A 224 3.31 -14.58 0.48
CA ALA A 224 4.64 -14.11 0.05
C ALA A 224 5.77 -14.63 0.94
N ALA A 225 5.58 -14.64 2.26
CA ALA A 225 6.58 -15.15 3.22
C ALA A 225 6.83 -16.64 3.04
N GLY A 226 5.79 -17.42 2.79
CA GLY A 226 5.90 -18.86 2.56
C GLY A 226 6.64 -19.19 1.26
N VAL A 227 6.27 -18.53 0.15
CA VAL A 227 6.99 -18.67 -1.14
C VAL A 227 8.44 -18.23 -1.00
N HIS A 228 8.70 -17.07 -0.38
CA HIS A 228 10.05 -16.60 -0.10
C HIS A 228 10.86 -17.62 0.70
N SER A 229 10.26 -18.23 1.72
CA SER A 229 10.91 -19.26 2.52
C SER A 229 11.32 -20.47 1.68
N ALA A 230 10.41 -20.97 0.82
CA ALA A 230 10.68 -22.11 -0.07
C ALA A 230 11.82 -21.80 -1.05
N LEU A 231 11.73 -20.67 -1.77
CA LEU A 231 12.74 -20.24 -2.73
C LEU A 231 14.10 -20.02 -2.06
N SER A 232 14.14 -19.33 -0.92
CA SER A 232 15.36 -19.06 -0.16
C SER A 232 16.00 -20.36 0.38
N ARG A 233 15.19 -21.34 0.77
CA ARG A 233 15.69 -22.65 1.18
C ARG A 233 16.45 -23.34 0.03
N ILE A 234 15.89 -23.36 -1.17
CA ILE A 234 16.55 -23.93 -2.36
C ILE A 234 17.86 -23.21 -2.64
N PHE A 235 17.87 -21.87 -2.68
CA PHE A 235 19.08 -21.09 -2.90
C PHE A 235 20.17 -21.39 -1.85
N ARG A 236 19.81 -21.42 -0.56
CA ARG A 236 20.77 -21.66 0.54
C ARG A 236 21.36 -23.06 0.55
N THR A 237 20.63 -24.07 0.07
CA THR A 237 21.06 -25.46 0.02
C THR A 237 21.74 -25.85 -1.31
N ALA A 238 21.75 -24.94 -2.29
CA ALA A 238 22.40 -25.12 -3.57
C ALA A 238 23.94 -25.18 -3.43
N SER A 239 24.62 -25.75 -4.41
CA SER A 239 26.08 -25.78 -4.46
C SER A 239 26.68 -24.36 -4.55
N ASP A 240 27.94 -24.21 -4.14
CA ASP A 240 28.64 -22.92 -4.22
C ASP A 240 28.67 -22.38 -5.65
N ALA A 241 28.86 -23.24 -6.65
CA ALA A 241 28.84 -22.86 -8.06
C ALA A 241 27.46 -22.30 -8.49
N GLN A 242 26.37 -22.93 -8.06
CA GLN A 242 25.01 -22.47 -8.36
C GLN A 242 24.71 -21.14 -7.65
N ARG A 243 25.05 -21.00 -6.37
CA ARG A 243 24.89 -19.75 -5.63
C ARG A 243 25.70 -18.61 -6.23
N LEU A 244 26.94 -18.87 -6.61
CA LEU A 244 27.78 -17.90 -7.29
C LEU A 244 27.17 -17.49 -8.64
N GLY A 245 26.63 -18.44 -9.41
CA GLY A 245 25.94 -18.16 -10.67
C GLY A 245 24.76 -17.20 -10.50
N VAL A 246 23.94 -17.38 -9.46
CA VAL A 246 22.84 -16.47 -9.13
C VAL A 246 23.36 -15.07 -8.78
N LEU A 247 24.36 -14.98 -7.90
CA LEU A 247 24.89 -13.69 -7.44
C LEU A 247 25.59 -12.91 -8.57
N THR A 248 26.23 -13.60 -9.52
CA THR A 248 26.90 -12.96 -10.67
C THR A 248 25.96 -12.66 -11.83
N ALA A 249 24.79 -13.28 -11.88
CA ALA A 249 23.76 -12.99 -12.88
C ALA A 249 23.08 -11.63 -12.65
N HIS A 250 23.09 -11.15 -11.40
CA HIS A 250 22.50 -9.84 -11.07
C HIS A 250 23.37 -8.71 -11.65
N PRO A 251 22.82 -7.84 -12.53
CA PRO A 251 23.62 -6.79 -13.13
C PRO A 251 24.08 -5.77 -12.07
N ASP A 252 25.38 -5.50 -12.05
CA ASP A 252 25.96 -4.45 -11.20
C ASP A 252 25.35 -3.09 -11.55
N LEU A 253 24.61 -2.51 -10.61
CA LEU A 253 24.01 -1.18 -10.77
C LEU A 253 25.09 -0.10 -11.05
N ALA A 254 26.28 -0.24 -10.48
CA ALA A 254 27.43 0.64 -10.74
C ALA A 254 27.96 0.48 -12.17
N GLY A 255 27.95 -0.72 -12.72
CA GLY A 255 28.37 -1.01 -14.10
C GLY A 255 27.44 -0.37 -15.13
N LYS A 256 26.13 -0.35 -14.91
CA LYS A 256 25.16 0.33 -15.79
C LYS A 256 25.34 1.84 -15.79
N LEU A 257 25.65 2.47 -14.65
CA LEU A 257 25.92 3.90 -14.54
C LEU A 257 27.28 4.28 -15.15
N ALA A 258 28.28 3.40 -15.11
CA ALA A 258 29.58 3.64 -15.74
C ALA A 258 29.53 3.49 -17.28
N ALA A 259 28.67 2.62 -17.81
CA ALA A 259 28.48 2.44 -19.26
C ALA A 259 27.60 3.51 -19.90
N ALA A 260 26.88 4.32 -19.11
CA ALA A 260 26.02 5.41 -19.57
C ALA A 260 26.71 6.78 -19.55
N ARG A 261 28.01 6.86 -19.24
CA ARG A 261 28.90 8.03 -19.35
C ARG A 261 29.91 7.86 -20.49
#